data_30d060518c4dc68dd0ac625270aa7b94
#
_entry.id   30d060518c4dc68dd0ac625270aa7b94
#
_cell.length_a   1.000
_cell.length_b   1.000
_cell.length_c   1.000
_cell.angle_alpha   90.00
_cell.angle_beta   90.00
_cell.angle_gamma   90.00
#
_symmetry.space_group_name_H-M   'P 1'
#
loop_
_entity.id
_entity.type
_entity.pdbx_description
1 polymer ?
#
loop_
_entity_poly.entity_id
_entity_poly.type
_entity_poly.pdbx_seq_one_letter_code
_entity_poly.pdbx_strand_id
1 'polypeptide(L)'
;METMLDRLLTQAGACAWGVADGGAVLAVMPGDARARALEQVPGLKRLLCAAFPYARGDEERGPISLYARGEDYHSVLRRRMEPVQRALEEHFPREIFAFFSDISPFPEVYAAALAGVGKLGENGLLITPTAGSYVFLATLATGAALPVTGDGHIRRCRGCGACKKHCPAG
;
A
#
# COMPACT_ATOMS: atom_id res chain seq x y z
N MET A 1 7.06 4.12 -18.32
CA MET A 1 6.44 4.38 -17.00
C MET A 1 6.68 3.20 -16.05
N GLU A 2 6.20 2.02 -16.33
CA GLU A 2 6.34 0.84 -15.47
C GLU A 2 7.80 0.55 -15.08
N THR A 3 8.72 0.49 -16.05
CA THR A 3 10.16 0.31 -15.79
C THR A 3 10.77 1.41 -14.92
N MET A 4 10.29 2.64 -15.03
CA MET A 4 10.73 3.74 -14.17
C MET A 4 10.25 3.53 -12.73
N LEU A 5 8.96 3.22 -12.54
CA LEU A 5 8.38 2.94 -11.23
C LEU A 5 9.04 1.73 -10.57
N ASP A 6 9.26 0.65 -11.33
CA ASP A 6 9.92 -0.56 -10.82
C ASP A 6 11.32 -0.24 -10.27
N ARG A 7 12.13 0.50 -11.04
CA ARG A 7 13.46 0.92 -10.60
C ARG A 7 13.40 1.79 -9.35
N LEU A 8 12.55 2.82 -9.33
CA LEU A 8 12.46 3.76 -8.22
C LEU A 8 11.97 3.10 -6.94
N LEU A 9 10.95 2.26 -7.02
CA LEU A 9 10.37 1.57 -5.87
C LEU A 9 11.28 0.47 -5.33
N THR A 10 11.99 -0.25 -6.22
CA THR A 10 13.05 -1.19 -5.82
C THR A 10 14.18 -0.46 -5.08
N GLN A 11 14.65 0.68 -5.59
CA GLN A 11 15.65 1.50 -4.92
C GLN A 11 15.16 2.06 -3.57
N ALA A 12 13.89 2.39 -3.46
CA ALA A 12 13.26 2.79 -2.22
C ALA A 12 13.14 1.62 -1.20
N GLY A 13 13.35 0.38 -1.63
CA GLY A 13 13.28 -0.83 -0.81
C GLY A 13 11.88 -1.43 -0.69
N ALA A 14 10.99 -1.14 -1.63
CA ALA A 14 9.71 -1.84 -1.72
C ALA A 14 9.92 -3.30 -2.16
N CYS A 15 9.25 -4.24 -1.52
CA CYS A 15 9.27 -5.65 -1.89
C CYS A 15 8.17 -6.03 -2.89
N ALA A 16 7.17 -5.18 -3.04
CA ALA A 16 6.11 -5.29 -4.03
C ALA A 16 5.44 -3.92 -4.20
N TRP A 17 4.92 -3.64 -5.40
CA TRP A 17 4.21 -2.42 -5.69
C TRP A 17 3.17 -2.64 -6.81
N GLY A 18 2.25 -1.72 -6.93
CA GLY A 18 1.26 -1.73 -8.00
C GLY A 18 0.41 -0.47 -8.00
N VAL A 19 -0.37 -0.29 -9.07
CA VAL A 19 -1.26 0.84 -9.28
C VAL A 19 -2.70 0.35 -9.35
N ALA A 20 -3.54 0.81 -8.42
CA ALA A 20 -4.98 0.54 -8.42
C ALA A 20 -5.74 1.63 -9.18
N ASP A 21 -6.88 1.25 -9.74
CA ASP A 21 -7.88 2.19 -10.25
C ASP A 21 -8.58 2.91 -9.09
N GLY A 22 -8.51 4.25 -9.07
CA GLY A 22 -9.10 5.08 -8.02
C GLY A 22 -10.62 4.96 -7.95
N GLY A 23 -11.29 4.85 -9.10
CA GLY A 23 -12.74 4.67 -9.18
C GLY A 23 -13.19 3.36 -8.54
N ALA A 24 -12.46 2.27 -8.79
CA ALA A 24 -12.73 0.96 -8.19
C ALA A 24 -12.52 0.96 -6.66
N VAL A 25 -11.52 1.70 -6.15
CA VAL A 25 -11.32 1.87 -4.71
C VAL A 25 -12.45 2.71 -4.11
N LEU A 26 -12.81 3.83 -4.72
CA LEU A 26 -13.91 4.69 -4.26
C LEU A 26 -15.26 3.95 -4.26
N ALA A 27 -15.49 3.02 -5.17
CA ALA A 27 -16.75 2.30 -5.30
C ALA A 27 -17.11 1.45 -4.06
N VAL A 28 -16.11 1.00 -3.30
CA VAL A 28 -16.30 0.18 -2.09
C VAL A 28 -16.33 1.00 -0.81
N MET A 29 -16.10 2.31 -0.89
CA MET A 29 -16.08 3.19 0.29
C MET A 29 -17.48 3.71 0.64
N PRO A 30 -17.79 3.87 1.94
CA PRO A 30 -18.98 4.61 2.37
C PRO A 30 -18.99 6.04 1.81
N GLY A 31 -20.18 6.60 1.59
CA GLY A 31 -20.33 7.90 0.92
C GLY A 31 -19.59 9.05 1.59
N ASP A 32 -19.64 9.13 2.92
CA ASP A 32 -18.93 10.12 3.72
C ASP A 32 -17.40 9.97 3.68
N ALA A 33 -16.90 8.73 3.72
CA ALA A 33 -15.47 8.45 3.57
C ALA A 33 -14.98 8.79 2.15
N ARG A 34 -15.78 8.48 1.14
CA ARG A 34 -15.51 8.85 -0.26
C ARG A 34 -15.42 10.37 -0.44
N ALA A 35 -16.35 11.12 0.15
CA ALA A 35 -16.35 12.59 0.08
C ALA A 35 -15.06 13.16 0.68
N ARG A 36 -14.69 12.74 1.89
CA ARG A 36 -13.42 13.14 2.54
C ARG A 36 -12.18 12.80 1.71
N ALA A 37 -12.18 11.64 1.07
CA ALA A 37 -11.07 11.22 0.21
C ALA A 37 -10.93 12.13 -1.02
N LEU A 38 -12.04 12.50 -1.66
CA LEU A 38 -12.04 13.39 -2.82
C LEU A 38 -11.76 14.86 -2.45
N GLU A 39 -12.04 15.29 -1.22
CA GLU A 39 -11.60 16.58 -0.71
C GLU A 39 -10.07 16.65 -0.57
N GLN A 40 -9.44 15.57 -0.12
CA GLN A 40 -7.97 15.51 0.03
C GLN A 40 -7.25 15.30 -1.32
N VAL A 41 -7.86 14.56 -2.24
CA VAL A 41 -7.29 14.28 -3.57
C VAL A 41 -8.35 14.54 -4.64
N PRO A 42 -8.59 15.81 -5.00
CA PRO A 42 -9.52 16.16 -6.07
C PRO A 42 -9.10 15.52 -7.39
N GLY A 43 -10.06 14.94 -8.09
CA GLY A 43 -9.80 14.31 -9.39
C GLY A 43 -9.01 12.99 -9.31
N LEU A 44 -9.06 12.29 -8.17
CA LEU A 44 -8.41 10.98 -7.98
C LEU A 44 -8.71 10.03 -9.13
N LYS A 45 -7.64 9.51 -9.74
CA LYS A 45 -7.71 8.46 -10.78
C LYS A 45 -6.95 7.20 -10.38
N ARG A 46 -5.84 7.34 -9.65
CA ARG A 46 -4.93 6.22 -9.35
C ARG A 46 -4.40 6.28 -7.93
N LEU A 47 -4.12 5.09 -7.40
CA LEU A 47 -3.38 4.88 -6.15
C LEU A 47 -2.18 3.99 -6.44
N LEU A 48 -0.97 4.56 -6.40
CA LEU A 48 0.27 3.80 -6.41
C LEU A 48 0.53 3.27 -5.01
N CYS A 49 0.42 1.96 -4.83
CA CYS A 49 0.61 1.27 -3.56
C CYS A 49 1.95 0.55 -3.55
N ALA A 50 2.72 0.69 -2.48
CA ALA A 50 4.00 0.03 -2.28
C ALA A 50 4.08 -0.63 -0.90
N ALA A 51 4.65 -1.84 -0.84
CA ALA A 51 4.83 -2.61 0.38
C ALA A 51 6.30 -2.65 0.78
N PHE A 52 6.60 -2.28 2.03
CA PHE A 52 7.95 -2.20 2.58
C PHE A 52 8.11 -3.20 3.71
N PRO A 53 9.01 -4.19 3.61
CA PRO A 53 9.20 -5.18 4.65
C PRO A 53 9.85 -4.56 5.89
N TYR A 54 9.37 -4.96 7.07
CA TYR A 54 9.94 -4.55 8.36
C TYR A 54 10.54 -5.71 9.16
N ALA A 55 10.35 -6.94 8.71
CA ALA A 55 10.94 -8.12 9.33
C ALA A 55 11.87 -8.85 8.35
N ARG A 56 12.96 -9.41 8.85
CA ARG A 56 13.94 -10.20 8.09
C ARG A 56 13.76 -11.71 8.24
N GLY A 57 12.99 -12.12 9.27
CA GLY A 57 12.67 -13.53 9.55
C GLY A 57 13.59 -14.20 10.58
N ASP A 58 14.62 -13.51 11.03
CA ASP A 58 15.59 -13.97 12.03
C ASP A 58 15.48 -13.20 13.37
N GLU A 59 14.46 -12.37 13.53
CA GLU A 59 14.29 -11.56 14.73
C GLU A 59 13.90 -12.41 15.94
N GLU A 60 14.57 -12.16 17.08
CA GLU A 60 14.23 -12.77 18.34
C GLU A 60 12.82 -12.35 18.82
N ARG A 61 12.13 -13.28 19.46
CA ARG A 61 10.87 -12.96 20.13
C ARG A 61 11.11 -12.01 21.29
N GLY A 62 10.21 -11.03 21.47
CA GLY A 62 10.32 -10.06 22.54
C GLY A 62 8.94 -9.50 22.91
N PRO A 63 8.86 -8.70 23.98
CA PRO A 63 7.61 -8.16 24.49
C PRO A 63 7.01 -7.06 23.59
N ILE A 64 7.80 -6.51 22.67
CA ILE A 64 7.38 -5.45 21.73
C ILE A 64 7.21 -6.05 20.33
N SER A 65 6.09 -5.73 19.69
CA SER A 65 5.83 -6.13 18.30
C SER A 65 6.92 -5.66 17.35
N LEU A 66 7.29 -6.49 16.38
CA LEU A 66 8.39 -6.22 15.45
C LEU A 66 8.27 -4.87 14.74
N TYR A 67 7.06 -4.51 14.32
CA TYR A 67 6.82 -3.23 13.62
C TYR A 67 7.16 -1.99 14.46
N ALA A 68 7.17 -2.11 15.77
CA ALA A 68 7.39 -1.01 16.71
C ALA A 68 8.83 -0.97 17.29
N ARG A 69 9.75 -1.84 16.84
CA ARG A 69 11.10 -1.93 17.38
C ARG A 69 12.11 -1.01 16.71
N GLY A 70 11.75 -0.43 15.57
CA GLY A 70 12.63 0.41 14.76
C GLY A 70 12.34 1.90 14.91
N GLU A 71 12.88 2.66 13.96
CA GLU A 71 12.52 4.06 13.75
C GLU A 71 11.03 4.16 13.39
N ASP A 72 10.39 5.29 13.70
CA ASP A 72 9.01 5.56 13.31
C ASP A 72 8.81 5.34 11.80
N TYR A 73 8.03 4.33 11.47
CA TYR A 73 7.84 3.91 10.08
C TYR A 73 7.18 4.98 9.21
N HIS A 74 6.39 5.88 9.76
CA HIS A 74 5.82 7.00 8.99
C HIS A 74 6.94 7.88 8.41
N SER A 75 7.93 8.22 9.23
CA SER A 75 9.10 8.99 8.81
C SER A 75 9.96 8.21 7.81
N VAL A 76 10.15 6.91 8.04
CA VAL A 76 10.91 6.04 7.14
C VAL A 76 10.24 5.92 5.78
N LEU A 77 8.94 5.65 5.74
CA LEU A 77 8.19 5.51 4.49
C LEU A 77 8.13 6.82 3.72
N ARG A 78 7.91 7.95 4.39
CA ARG A 78 7.93 9.27 3.75
C ARG A 78 9.27 9.53 3.07
N ARG A 79 10.39 9.30 3.78
CA ARG A 79 11.75 9.47 3.24
C ARG A 79 12.03 8.55 2.05
N ARG A 80 11.54 7.31 2.09
CA ARG A 80 11.70 6.34 1.01
C ARG A 80 10.86 6.66 -0.22
N MET A 81 9.65 7.18 -0.02
CA MET A 81 8.73 7.51 -1.12
C MET A 81 8.99 8.90 -1.74
N GLU A 82 9.70 9.78 -1.04
CA GLU A 82 9.99 11.15 -1.53
C GLU A 82 10.67 11.17 -2.91
N PRO A 83 11.73 10.36 -3.20
CA PRO A 83 12.31 10.32 -4.54
C PRO A 83 11.34 9.82 -5.61
N VAL A 84 10.46 8.87 -5.26
CA VAL A 84 9.42 8.35 -6.16
C VAL A 84 8.41 9.45 -6.48
N GLN A 85 7.94 10.14 -5.45
CA GLN A 85 6.99 11.25 -5.58
C GLN A 85 7.56 12.37 -6.44
N ARG A 86 8.78 12.82 -6.18
CA ARG A 86 9.44 13.88 -6.97
C ARG A 86 9.58 13.51 -8.45
N ALA A 87 10.01 12.28 -8.75
CA ALA A 87 10.13 11.83 -10.13
C ALA A 87 8.78 11.78 -10.86
N LEU A 88 7.70 11.46 -10.14
CA LEU A 88 6.35 11.50 -10.70
C LEU A 88 5.85 12.93 -10.90
N GLU A 89 6.11 13.84 -9.97
CA GLU A 89 5.77 15.27 -10.08
C GLU A 89 6.50 15.93 -11.25
N GLU A 90 7.78 15.59 -11.48
CA GLU A 90 8.54 16.04 -12.66
C GLU A 90 7.93 15.52 -13.97
N HIS A 91 7.46 14.26 -13.96
CA HIS A 91 6.84 13.65 -15.15
C HIS A 91 5.42 14.15 -15.43
N PHE A 92 4.67 14.50 -14.36
CA PHE A 92 3.28 14.98 -14.40
C PHE A 92 3.15 16.32 -13.68
N PRO A 93 3.71 17.41 -14.20
CA PRO A 93 3.85 18.70 -13.48
C PRO A 93 2.52 19.40 -13.18
N ARG A 94 1.39 18.91 -13.69
CA ARG A 94 0.04 19.45 -13.43
C ARG A 94 -0.76 18.60 -12.45
N GLU A 95 -0.20 17.48 -11.99
CA GLU A 95 -0.90 16.53 -11.13
C GLU A 95 -0.31 16.56 -9.71
N ILE A 96 -1.17 16.30 -8.75
CA ILE A 96 -0.79 16.19 -7.34
C ILE A 96 -0.55 14.71 -7.02
N PHE A 97 0.47 14.44 -6.20
CA PHE A 97 0.75 13.12 -5.64
C PHE A 97 0.69 13.22 -4.12
N ALA A 98 -0.44 12.88 -3.53
CA ALA A 98 -0.65 12.92 -2.09
C ALA A 98 -0.14 11.61 -1.45
N PHE A 99 0.80 11.75 -0.51
CA PHE A 99 1.38 10.61 0.23
C PHE A 99 0.53 10.26 1.44
N PHE A 100 0.24 8.97 1.59
CA PHE A 100 -0.44 8.38 2.75
C PHE A 100 0.33 7.15 3.26
N SER A 101 0.29 6.98 4.58
CA SER A 101 0.78 5.82 5.30
C SER A 101 0.05 5.74 6.63
N ASP A 102 -0.68 4.68 6.89
CA ASP A 102 -1.52 4.42 8.07
C ASP A 102 -2.72 5.39 8.20
N ILE A 103 -2.47 6.68 8.38
CA ILE A 103 -3.55 7.69 8.39
C ILE A 103 -3.90 8.05 6.95
N SER A 104 -4.85 7.31 6.40
CA SER A 104 -5.28 7.43 5.01
C SER A 104 -6.80 7.50 4.92
N PRO A 105 -7.36 8.34 4.03
CA PRO A 105 -8.80 8.30 3.75
C PRO A 105 -9.20 7.05 2.96
N PHE A 106 -8.24 6.31 2.39
CA PHE A 106 -8.47 5.14 1.54
C PHE A 106 -8.30 3.84 2.32
N PRO A 107 -9.02 2.75 1.94
CA PRO A 107 -8.78 1.40 2.46
C PRO A 107 -7.49 0.81 1.87
N GLU A 108 -6.32 1.13 2.48
CA GLU A 108 -4.98 0.87 1.92
C GLU A 108 -4.74 -0.60 1.58
N VAL A 109 -5.14 -1.53 2.47
CA VAL A 109 -5.00 -2.98 2.23
C VAL A 109 -5.81 -3.42 1.01
N TYR A 110 -7.03 -2.89 0.87
CA TYR A 110 -7.89 -3.16 -0.28
C TYR A 110 -7.29 -2.60 -1.57
N ALA A 111 -6.85 -1.34 -1.54
CA ALA A 111 -6.22 -0.68 -2.68
C ALA A 111 -4.95 -1.43 -3.13
N ALA A 112 -4.09 -1.82 -2.19
CA ALA A 112 -2.88 -2.60 -2.47
C ALA A 112 -3.21 -4.00 -3.04
N ALA A 113 -4.24 -4.68 -2.52
CA ALA A 113 -4.68 -5.97 -3.07
C ALA A 113 -5.24 -5.83 -4.50
N LEU A 114 -6.02 -4.77 -4.76
CA LEU A 114 -6.56 -4.45 -6.07
C LEU A 114 -5.46 -4.07 -7.07
N ALA A 115 -4.40 -3.41 -6.61
CA ALA A 115 -3.20 -3.08 -7.38
C ALA A 115 -2.32 -4.31 -7.71
N GLY A 116 -2.63 -5.49 -7.15
CA GLY A 116 -1.85 -6.70 -7.35
C GLY A 116 -0.59 -6.82 -6.47
N VAL A 117 -0.42 -5.96 -5.46
CA VAL A 117 0.73 -5.96 -4.54
C VAL A 117 0.79 -7.23 -3.69
N GLY A 118 -0.37 -7.82 -3.38
CA GLY A 118 -0.46 -9.03 -2.61
C GLY A 118 -1.87 -9.60 -2.57
N LYS A 119 -2.09 -10.58 -1.69
CA LYS A 119 -3.40 -11.22 -1.45
C LYS A 119 -4.04 -10.65 -0.19
N LEU A 120 -5.36 -10.47 -0.21
CA LEU A 120 -6.13 -10.11 0.99
C LEU A 120 -6.27 -11.34 1.89
N GLY A 121 -5.72 -11.26 3.10
CA GLY A 121 -5.84 -12.29 4.12
C GLY A 121 -7.21 -12.32 4.79
N GLU A 122 -7.61 -13.49 5.32
CA GLU A 122 -8.81 -13.59 6.17
C GLU A 122 -8.68 -12.78 7.48
N ASN A 123 -7.45 -12.48 7.88
CA ASN A 123 -7.14 -11.61 9.02
C ASN A 123 -7.16 -10.10 8.69
N GLY A 124 -7.56 -9.74 7.48
CA GLY A 124 -7.62 -8.35 7.02
C GLY A 124 -6.28 -7.74 6.60
N LEU A 125 -5.17 -8.48 6.69
CA LEU A 125 -3.84 -7.99 6.30
C LEU A 125 -3.55 -8.29 4.83
N LEU A 126 -2.67 -7.47 4.23
CA LEU A 126 -2.07 -7.79 2.93
C LEU A 126 -1.00 -8.87 3.12
N ILE A 127 -1.00 -9.87 2.24
CA ILE A 127 0.00 -10.96 2.23
C ILE A 127 0.77 -10.85 0.91
N THR A 128 1.99 -10.33 0.98
CA THR A 128 2.91 -10.22 -0.16
C THR A 128 3.62 -11.56 -0.44
N PRO A 129 4.10 -11.78 -1.68
CA PRO A 129 4.79 -13.04 -2.02
C PRO A 129 6.10 -13.27 -1.26
N THR A 130 6.87 -12.21 -0.97
CA THR A 130 8.23 -12.30 -0.42
C THR A 130 8.31 -12.05 1.07
N ALA A 131 7.48 -11.15 1.63
CA ALA A 131 7.54 -10.76 3.04
C ALA A 131 6.28 -11.16 3.84
N GLY A 132 5.36 -11.93 3.23
CA GLY A 132 4.11 -12.28 3.89
C GLY A 132 3.32 -11.03 4.30
N SER A 133 2.83 -11.00 5.56
CA SER A 133 2.12 -9.85 6.14
C SER A 133 3.03 -8.89 6.92
N TYR A 134 4.35 -9.11 6.92
CA TYR A 134 5.32 -8.27 7.64
C TYR A 134 5.75 -7.07 6.80
N VAL A 135 4.78 -6.30 6.34
CA VAL A 135 4.99 -5.13 5.50
C VAL A 135 4.21 -3.92 6.01
N PHE A 136 4.80 -2.74 5.87
CA PHE A 136 4.09 -1.46 5.90
C PHE A 136 3.62 -1.10 4.49
N LEU A 137 2.51 -0.38 4.40
CA LEU A 137 2.00 0.15 3.14
C LEU A 137 2.27 1.65 3.04
N ALA A 138 2.65 2.07 1.85
CA ALA A 138 2.70 3.48 1.47
C ALA A 138 1.93 3.66 0.17
N THR A 139 1.18 4.76 0.08
CA THR A 139 0.33 5.07 -1.06
C THR A 139 0.60 6.49 -1.56
N LEU A 140 0.73 6.65 -2.87
CA LEU A 140 0.62 7.94 -3.56
C LEU A 140 -0.70 7.96 -4.31
N ALA A 141 -1.61 8.83 -3.89
CA ALA A 141 -2.90 9.05 -4.55
C ALA A 141 -2.81 10.24 -5.50
N THR A 142 -3.33 10.11 -6.73
CA THR A 142 -3.13 11.10 -7.78
C THR A 142 -4.25 11.15 -8.81
N GLY A 143 -4.40 12.31 -9.49
CA GLY A 143 -5.16 12.50 -10.71
C GLY A 143 -4.43 12.05 -11.98
N ALA A 144 -3.12 11.76 -11.90
CA ALA A 144 -2.33 11.31 -13.04
C ALA A 144 -2.83 9.96 -13.57
N ALA A 145 -2.82 9.78 -14.89
CA ALA A 145 -3.24 8.55 -15.55
C ALA A 145 -2.09 7.50 -15.58
N LEU A 146 -1.64 7.07 -14.39
CA LEU A 146 -0.69 5.98 -14.29
C LEU A 146 -1.29 4.68 -14.86
N PRO A 147 -0.50 3.80 -15.50
CA PRO A 147 -0.97 2.50 -15.93
C PRO A 147 -1.36 1.64 -14.72
N VAL A 148 -2.57 1.08 -14.73
CA VAL A 148 -3.02 0.11 -13.72
C VAL A 148 -2.24 -1.19 -13.90
N THR A 149 -1.77 -1.77 -12.79
CA THR A 149 -0.98 -3.02 -12.81
C THR A 149 -1.79 -4.25 -12.43
N GLY A 150 -2.83 -4.08 -11.60
CA GLY A 150 -3.74 -5.15 -11.23
C GLY A 150 -4.73 -5.50 -12.33
N ASP A 151 -5.23 -6.73 -12.31
CA ASP A 151 -6.27 -7.23 -13.22
C ASP A 151 -7.71 -6.83 -12.81
N GLY A 152 -7.85 -5.94 -11.84
CA GLY A 152 -9.14 -5.50 -11.30
C GLY A 152 -9.77 -6.48 -10.31
N HIS A 153 -9.11 -7.59 -9.99
CA HIS A 153 -9.60 -8.61 -9.07
C HIS A 153 -8.77 -8.72 -7.81
N ILE A 154 -9.44 -8.75 -6.66
CA ILE A 154 -8.77 -9.00 -5.39
C ILE A 154 -8.54 -10.50 -5.22
N ARG A 155 -7.27 -10.89 -5.21
CA ARG A 155 -6.87 -12.24 -4.86
C ARG A 155 -6.91 -12.41 -3.35
N ARG A 156 -7.53 -13.50 -2.88
CA ARG A 156 -7.60 -13.84 -1.46
C ARG A 156 -6.54 -14.89 -1.09
N CYS A 157 -6.20 -14.96 0.19
CA CYS A 157 -5.33 -15.99 0.72
C CYS A 157 -5.98 -17.39 0.54
N ARG A 158 -5.18 -18.44 0.77
CA ARG A 158 -5.62 -19.84 0.60
C ARG A 158 -6.64 -20.36 1.64
N GLY A 159 -7.03 -19.54 2.64
CA GLY A 159 -8.04 -19.94 3.64
C GLY A 159 -7.58 -21.04 4.60
N CYS A 160 -6.28 -21.12 4.95
CA CYS A 160 -5.76 -22.21 5.80
C CYS A 160 -6.20 -22.14 7.27
N GLY A 161 -6.88 -21.06 7.70
CA GLY A 161 -7.39 -20.90 9.06
C GLY A 161 -6.35 -20.65 10.15
N ALA A 162 -5.04 -20.58 9.82
CA ALA A 162 -3.99 -20.40 10.81
C ALA A 162 -4.17 -19.13 11.65
N CYS A 163 -4.55 -18.01 11.01
CA CYS A 163 -4.80 -16.74 11.72
C CYS A 163 -5.96 -16.83 12.71
N LYS A 164 -7.02 -17.59 12.39
CA LYS A 164 -8.16 -17.85 13.30
C LYS A 164 -7.73 -18.73 14.45
N LYS A 165 -7.04 -19.85 14.17
CA LYS A 165 -6.57 -20.80 15.20
C LYS A 165 -5.67 -20.17 16.26
N HIS A 166 -4.88 -19.15 15.89
CA HIS A 166 -3.93 -18.49 16.78
C HIS A 166 -4.41 -17.11 17.24
N CYS A 167 -5.67 -16.76 16.97
CA CYS A 167 -6.25 -15.50 17.42
C CYS A 167 -6.46 -15.53 18.94
N PRO A 168 -5.90 -14.59 19.71
CA PRO A 168 -6.12 -14.56 21.17
C PRO A 168 -7.54 -14.15 21.56
N ALA A 169 -8.33 -13.63 20.63
CA ALA A 169 -9.73 -13.25 20.87
C ALA A 169 -10.75 -14.38 20.55
N GLY A 170 -10.28 -15.55 20.09
CA GLY A 170 -11.11 -16.72 19.79
C GLY A 170 -11.47 -16.86 18.33
#